data_710fe9e3415cdbcdcc5126b5e44267b7
#
_entry.id   710fe9e3415cdbcdcc5126b5e44267b7
#
_cell.length_a   1.000
_cell.length_b   1.000
_cell.length_c   1.000
_cell.angle_alpha   90.00
_cell.angle_beta   90.00
_cell.angle_gamma   90.00
#
_symmetry.space_group_name_H-M   'P 1'
#
loop_
_entity.id
_entity.type
_entity.pdbx_description
1 polymer ?
#
loop_
_entity_poly.entity_id
_entity_poly.type
_entity_poly.pdbx_seq_one_letter_code
_entity_poly.pdbx_strand_id
1 'polypeptide(L)'
;MTSTTLDAGQPAAQTNSTTRVAVASFIGTAIEFYDFYVYATAAALVIGPVFFPQTSGTAQALSAFLTFGIAFLARPLGSALFGHFGDRIGRKSTLVASLLLMGVSTTLIGLLPGYDSIGAWAPILLCVLRFGDQAVEGLGTVAGELPAQ
;
A
#
# COMPACT_ATOMS: atom_id res chain seq x y z
N MET A 1 -29.04 47.49 30.28
CA MET A 1 -28.34 46.26 30.56
C MET A 1 -27.92 45.62 29.24
N THR A 2 -26.70 45.92 28.83
CA THR A 2 -26.16 45.53 27.52
C THR A 2 -25.35 44.23 27.75
N SER A 3 -25.88 43.10 27.30
CA SER A 3 -25.17 41.83 27.34
C SER A 3 -24.20 41.73 26.18
N THR A 4 -22.93 41.94 26.47
CA THR A 4 -21.83 41.69 25.56
C THR A 4 -21.64 40.16 25.49
N THR A 5 -22.10 39.55 24.42
CA THR A 5 -21.78 38.15 24.09
C THR A 5 -20.32 38.10 23.64
N LEU A 6 -19.47 37.55 24.46
CA LEU A 6 -18.09 37.18 24.10
C LEU A 6 -18.15 36.16 22.97
N ASP A 7 -17.78 36.60 21.79
CA ASP A 7 -17.50 35.76 20.65
C ASP A 7 -16.27 34.91 21.03
N ALA A 8 -16.52 33.68 21.50
CA ALA A 8 -15.48 32.68 21.74
C ALA A 8 -14.93 32.30 20.38
N GLY A 9 -13.78 32.83 20.03
CA GLY A 9 -13.09 32.59 18.78
C GLY A 9 -13.06 31.09 18.44
N GLN A 10 -13.87 30.74 17.45
CA GLN A 10 -13.77 29.39 16.83
C GLN A 10 -12.35 29.26 16.27
N PRO A 11 -11.62 28.17 16.58
CA PRO A 11 -10.33 27.93 15.97
C PRO A 11 -10.55 27.91 14.46
N ALA A 12 -9.86 28.77 13.73
CA ALA A 12 -9.92 28.86 12.29
C ALA A 12 -9.71 27.47 11.71
N ALA A 13 -10.75 26.92 11.09
CA ALA A 13 -10.65 25.68 10.33
C ALA A 13 -9.50 25.87 9.33
N GLN A 14 -8.44 25.11 9.46
CA GLN A 14 -7.32 25.14 8.53
C GLN A 14 -7.86 24.65 7.17
N THR A 15 -8.27 25.60 6.34
CA THR A 15 -8.62 25.33 4.95
C THR A 15 -7.34 24.90 4.24
N ASN A 16 -7.11 23.60 4.19
CA ASN A 16 -6.06 23.06 3.33
C ASN A 16 -6.36 23.56 1.92
N SER A 17 -5.45 24.33 1.34
CA SER A 17 -5.60 24.85 -0.03
C SER A 17 -5.92 23.66 -0.94
N THR A 18 -6.98 23.76 -1.74
CA THR A 18 -7.42 22.75 -2.72
C THR A 18 -6.25 22.28 -3.58
N THR A 19 -5.33 23.18 -3.93
CA THR A 19 -4.11 22.87 -4.65
C THR A 19 -3.21 21.90 -3.87
N ARG A 20 -3.07 22.07 -2.56
CA ARG A 20 -2.24 21.20 -1.72
C ARG A 20 -2.80 19.78 -1.65
N VAL A 21 -4.12 19.66 -1.54
CA VAL A 21 -4.83 18.38 -1.54
C VAL A 21 -4.67 17.70 -2.91
N ALA A 22 -4.90 18.45 -4.00
CA ALA A 22 -4.77 17.93 -5.36
C ALA A 22 -3.34 17.43 -5.66
N VAL A 23 -2.31 18.18 -5.27
CA VAL A 23 -0.92 17.80 -5.45
C VAL A 23 -0.59 16.54 -4.62
N ALA A 24 -1.04 16.48 -3.37
CA ALA A 24 -0.81 15.30 -2.53
C ALA A 24 -1.49 14.04 -3.09
N SER A 25 -2.72 14.16 -3.56
CA SER A 25 -3.45 13.05 -4.21
C SER A 25 -2.76 12.62 -5.50
N PHE A 26 -2.31 13.56 -6.32
CA PHE A 26 -1.57 13.26 -7.56
C PHE A 26 -0.28 12.50 -7.28
N ILE A 27 0.51 12.94 -6.29
CA ILE A 27 1.75 12.27 -5.90
C ILE A 27 1.45 10.85 -5.38
N GLY A 28 0.43 10.69 -4.53
CA GLY A 28 0.02 9.38 -4.01
C GLY A 28 -0.33 8.41 -5.13
N THR A 29 -1.20 8.84 -6.05
CA THR A 29 -1.58 8.04 -7.22
C THR A 29 -0.39 7.72 -8.12
N ALA A 30 0.52 8.67 -8.34
CA ALA A 30 1.72 8.45 -9.16
C ALA A 30 2.64 7.39 -8.54
N ILE A 31 2.83 7.40 -7.22
CA ILE A 31 3.62 6.39 -6.50
C ILE A 31 2.97 5.01 -6.62
N GLU A 32 1.65 4.93 -6.47
CA GLU A 32 0.89 3.69 -6.60
C GLU A 32 1.04 3.07 -8.00
N PHE A 33 0.86 3.88 -9.06
CA PHE A 33 1.08 3.42 -10.43
C PHE A 33 2.53 3.01 -10.69
N TYR A 34 3.49 3.73 -10.13
CA TYR A 34 4.90 3.39 -10.24
C TYR A 34 5.21 2.02 -9.63
N ASP A 35 4.74 1.75 -8.40
CA ASP A 35 4.90 0.44 -7.75
C ASP A 35 4.28 -0.69 -8.58
N PHE A 36 3.09 -0.45 -9.12
CA PHE A 36 2.41 -1.39 -10.00
C PHE A 36 3.25 -1.74 -11.24
N TYR A 37 3.77 -0.75 -11.95
CA TYR A 37 4.58 -0.97 -13.16
C TYR A 37 5.93 -1.61 -12.86
N VAL A 38 6.59 -1.19 -11.79
CA VAL A 38 7.87 -1.78 -11.36
C VAL A 38 7.69 -3.25 -11.01
N TYR A 39 6.65 -3.57 -10.24
CA TYR A 39 6.40 -4.97 -9.89
C TYR A 39 5.98 -5.81 -11.09
N ALA A 40 5.13 -5.33 -11.97
CA ALA A 40 4.74 -6.04 -13.19
C ALA A 40 5.97 -6.34 -14.08
N THR A 41 6.87 -5.37 -14.21
CA THR A 41 8.12 -5.55 -14.94
C THR A 41 9.05 -6.56 -14.25
N ALA A 42 9.19 -6.46 -12.92
CA ALA A 42 9.97 -7.41 -12.13
C ALA A 42 9.37 -8.83 -12.21
N ALA A 43 8.04 -8.97 -12.16
CA ALA A 43 7.35 -10.25 -12.32
C ALA A 43 7.65 -10.90 -13.66
N ALA A 44 7.65 -10.10 -14.73
CA ALA A 44 7.92 -10.59 -16.08
C ALA A 44 9.38 -11.02 -16.31
N LEU A 45 10.34 -10.30 -15.73
CA LEU A 45 11.76 -10.45 -16.05
C LEU A 45 12.57 -11.21 -15.00
N VAL A 46 12.25 -11.06 -13.72
CA VAL A 46 13.09 -11.51 -12.61
C VAL A 46 12.40 -12.51 -11.71
N ILE A 47 11.16 -12.23 -11.29
CA ILE A 47 10.47 -13.02 -10.27
C ILE A 47 10.24 -14.47 -10.76
N GLY A 48 9.84 -14.65 -12.02
CA GLY A 48 9.65 -15.97 -12.61
C GLY A 48 10.90 -16.85 -12.49
N PRO A 49 12.02 -16.50 -13.12
CA PRO A 49 13.25 -17.28 -13.06
C PRO A 49 13.85 -17.44 -11.68
N VAL A 50 13.79 -16.44 -10.82
CA VAL A 50 14.45 -16.45 -9.50
C VAL A 50 13.65 -17.22 -8.45
N PHE A 51 12.32 -17.14 -8.48
CA PHE A 51 11.45 -17.74 -7.46
C PHE A 51 10.77 -19.04 -7.90
N PHE A 52 10.67 -19.28 -9.21
CA PHE A 52 10.01 -20.45 -9.80
C PHE A 52 10.88 -21.21 -10.82
N PRO A 53 12.16 -21.47 -10.54
CA PRO A 53 13.08 -22.08 -11.53
C PRO A 53 12.69 -23.51 -11.94
N GLN A 54 11.88 -24.19 -11.11
CA GLN A 54 11.44 -25.57 -11.33
C GLN A 54 10.32 -25.69 -12.39
N THR A 55 9.82 -24.58 -12.93
CA THR A 55 8.72 -24.57 -13.89
C THR A 55 9.20 -24.15 -15.29
N SER A 56 8.42 -24.49 -16.33
CA SER A 56 8.72 -24.03 -17.70
C SER A 56 8.53 -22.51 -17.83
N GLY A 57 9.17 -21.89 -18.84
CA GLY A 57 9.14 -20.43 -19.01
C GLY A 57 7.74 -19.82 -18.99
N THR A 58 6.74 -20.44 -19.63
CA THR A 58 5.35 -19.98 -19.59
C THR A 58 4.74 -20.12 -18.18
N ALA A 59 5.01 -21.24 -17.50
CA ALA A 59 4.51 -21.46 -16.14
C ALA A 59 5.23 -20.56 -15.12
N GLN A 60 6.50 -20.22 -15.33
CA GLN A 60 7.22 -19.22 -14.53
C GLN A 60 6.54 -17.86 -14.60
N ALA A 61 6.29 -17.38 -15.82
CA ALA A 61 5.60 -16.12 -16.03
C ALA A 61 4.21 -16.12 -15.39
N LEU A 62 3.43 -17.20 -15.60
CA LEU A 62 2.11 -17.32 -15.01
C LEU A 62 2.16 -17.32 -13.48
N SER A 63 3.09 -18.04 -12.87
CA SER A 63 3.29 -18.07 -11.42
C SER A 63 3.65 -16.70 -10.87
N ALA A 64 4.54 -15.98 -11.53
CA ALA A 64 4.90 -14.61 -11.14
C ALA A 64 3.70 -13.65 -11.23
N PHE A 65 2.89 -13.75 -12.27
CA PHE A 65 1.66 -12.96 -12.40
C PHE A 65 0.56 -13.40 -11.41
N LEU A 66 0.51 -14.66 -11.01
CA LEU A 66 -0.41 -15.11 -9.95
C LEU A 66 -0.07 -14.48 -8.60
N THR A 67 1.20 -14.31 -8.27
CA THR A 67 1.59 -13.56 -7.04
C THR A 67 1.06 -12.13 -7.06
N PHE A 68 1.04 -11.52 -8.23
CA PHE A 68 0.46 -10.21 -8.45
C PHE A 68 -1.08 -10.22 -8.32
N GLY A 69 -1.75 -11.24 -8.85
CA GLY A 69 -3.20 -11.42 -8.70
C GLY A 69 -3.66 -11.60 -7.25
N ILE A 70 -2.90 -12.39 -6.46
CA ILE A 70 -3.14 -12.56 -5.01
C ILE A 70 -3.04 -11.21 -4.29
N ALA A 71 -2.10 -10.37 -4.70
CA ALA A 71 -1.94 -9.03 -4.14
C ALA A 71 -3.19 -8.15 -4.35
N PHE A 72 -3.86 -8.23 -5.49
CA PHE A 72 -5.12 -7.51 -5.72
C PHE A 72 -6.25 -7.92 -4.77
N LEU A 73 -6.30 -9.20 -4.38
CA LEU A 73 -7.27 -9.67 -3.38
C LEU A 73 -6.95 -9.16 -1.98
N ALA A 74 -5.69 -8.85 -1.70
CA ALA A 74 -5.25 -8.30 -0.43
C ALA A 74 -5.78 -6.88 -0.18
N ARG A 75 -5.95 -6.04 -1.21
CA ARG A 75 -6.43 -4.66 -1.09
C ARG A 75 -7.82 -4.56 -0.42
N PRO A 76 -8.88 -5.19 -0.93
CA PRO A 76 -10.20 -5.12 -0.30
C PRO A 76 -10.21 -5.77 1.10
N LEU A 77 -9.43 -6.82 1.31
CA LEU A 77 -9.28 -7.43 2.63
C LEU A 77 -8.56 -6.49 3.60
N GLY A 78 -7.49 -5.85 3.15
CA GLY A 78 -6.75 -4.85 3.92
C GLY A 78 -7.63 -3.66 4.29
N SER A 79 -8.36 -3.10 3.34
CA SER A 79 -9.28 -1.99 3.59
C SER A 79 -10.39 -2.35 4.59
N ALA A 80 -10.94 -3.55 4.52
CA ALA A 80 -11.97 -4.02 5.44
C ALA A 80 -11.43 -4.27 6.86
N LEU A 81 -10.26 -4.91 6.98
CA LEU A 81 -9.65 -5.24 8.26
C LEU A 81 -9.08 -4.00 8.96
N PHE A 82 -8.35 -3.19 8.23
CA PHE A 82 -7.63 -2.03 8.78
C PHE A 82 -8.47 -0.75 8.78
N GLY A 83 -9.52 -0.62 7.96
CA GLY A 83 -10.46 0.49 8.03
C GLY A 83 -11.08 0.63 9.42
N HIS A 84 -11.40 -0.50 10.04
CA HIS A 84 -11.90 -0.54 11.42
C HIS A 84 -10.85 -0.05 12.46
N PHE A 85 -9.59 -0.32 12.24
CA PHE A 85 -8.50 0.12 13.13
C PHE A 85 -8.08 1.58 12.85
N GLY A 86 -8.17 2.04 11.61
CA GLY A 86 -7.83 3.40 11.20
C GLY A 86 -8.68 4.47 11.90
N ASP A 87 -9.96 4.17 12.14
CA ASP A 87 -10.88 5.06 12.86
C ASP A 87 -10.50 5.25 14.34
N ARG A 88 -9.77 4.29 14.93
CA ARG A 88 -9.33 4.34 16.34
C ARG A 88 -7.97 5.01 16.54
N ILE A 89 -7.06 4.89 15.59
CA ILE A 89 -5.66 5.35 15.70
C ILE A 89 -5.49 6.77 15.17
N GLY A 90 -6.42 7.22 14.34
CA GLY A 90 -6.39 8.53 13.69
C GLY A 90 -5.76 8.50 12.29
N ARG A 91 -6.38 9.21 11.36
CA ARG A 91 -6.08 9.21 9.91
C ARG A 91 -4.62 9.51 9.58
N LYS A 92 -4.04 10.54 10.20
CA LYS A 92 -2.65 10.95 9.94
C LYS A 92 -1.66 9.86 10.32
N SER A 93 -1.85 9.24 11.50
CA SER A 93 -0.99 8.16 11.97
C SER A 93 -1.10 6.92 11.09
N THR A 94 -2.31 6.62 10.63
CA THR A 94 -2.60 5.50 9.74
C THR A 94 -1.91 5.67 8.38
N LEU A 95 -1.99 6.86 7.78
CA LEU A 95 -1.30 7.16 6.51
C LEU A 95 0.22 7.05 6.63
N VAL A 96 0.80 7.58 7.71
CA VAL A 96 2.25 7.48 7.92
C VAL A 96 2.67 6.04 8.14
N ALA A 97 1.90 5.28 8.92
CA ALA A 97 2.17 3.87 9.17
C ALA A 97 2.06 3.03 7.89
N SER A 98 1.06 3.28 7.04
CA SER A 98 0.92 2.56 5.76
C SER A 98 2.10 2.83 4.83
N LEU A 99 2.54 4.07 4.68
CA LEU A 99 3.71 4.41 3.85
C LEU A 99 5.00 3.77 4.36
N LEU A 100 5.21 3.75 5.68
CA LEU A 100 6.38 3.10 6.27
C LEU A 100 6.35 1.58 6.07
N LEU A 101 5.20 0.95 6.32
CA LEU A 101 5.04 -0.50 6.12
C LEU A 101 5.22 -0.88 4.65
N MET A 102 4.65 -0.12 3.71
CA MET A 102 4.85 -0.32 2.28
C MET A 102 6.35 -0.24 1.92
N GLY A 103 7.06 0.81 2.35
CA GLY A 103 8.48 0.95 2.09
C GLY A 103 9.33 -0.19 2.67
N VAL A 104 9.00 -0.66 3.87
CA VAL A 104 9.66 -1.80 4.52
C VAL A 104 9.35 -3.09 3.75
N SER A 105 8.10 -3.36 3.40
CA SER A 105 7.69 -4.56 2.64
C SER A 105 8.37 -4.63 1.28
N THR A 106 8.38 -3.53 0.53
CA THR A 106 9.03 -3.45 -0.79
C THR A 106 10.55 -3.69 -0.66
N THR A 107 11.19 -3.12 0.38
CA THR A 107 12.61 -3.36 0.66
C THR A 107 12.89 -4.82 0.98
N LEU A 108 12.05 -5.44 1.81
CA LEU A 108 12.17 -6.86 2.17
C LEU A 108 11.98 -7.77 0.94
N ILE A 109 11.05 -7.45 0.04
CA ILE A 109 10.88 -8.16 -1.23
C ILE A 109 12.15 -8.08 -2.07
N GLY A 110 12.77 -6.89 -2.15
CA GLY A 110 14.02 -6.69 -2.88
C GLY A 110 15.23 -7.39 -2.28
N LEU A 111 15.24 -7.63 -0.97
CA LEU A 111 16.30 -8.35 -0.24
C LEU A 111 16.03 -9.86 -0.14
N LEU A 112 14.87 -10.34 -0.59
CA LEU A 112 14.48 -11.73 -0.44
C LEU A 112 15.40 -12.64 -1.25
N PRO A 113 16.03 -13.66 -0.61
CA PRO A 113 16.85 -14.63 -1.33
C PRO A 113 15.99 -15.47 -2.28
N GLY A 114 16.55 -15.80 -3.45
CA GLY A 114 15.88 -16.60 -4.47
C GLY A 114 15.72 -18.06 -4.06
N TYR A 115 15.06 -18.82 -4.94
CA TYR A 115 14.81 -20.25 -4.75
C TYR A 115 16.07 -21.08 -4.50
N ASP A 116 17.19 -20.72 -5.13
CA ASP A 116 18.46 -21.43 -4.98
C ASP A 116 19.02 -21.39 -3.56
N SER A 117 18.64 -20.38 -2.77
CA SER A 117 19.13 -20.19 -1.40
C SER A 117 18.22 -20.81 -0.35
N ILE A 118 16.91 -20.63 -0.45
CA ILE A 118 15.92 -21.03 0.56
C ILE A 118 14.83 -21.96 0.02
N GLY A 119 14.96 -22.42 -1.23
CA GLY A 119 14.06 -23.38 -1.85
C GLY A 119 12.60 -22.88 -1.90
N ALA A 120 11.65 -23.78 -1.60
CA ALA A 120 10.22 -23.49 -1.66
C ALA A 120 9.75 -22.36 -0.71
N TRP A 121 10.57 -21.95 0.26
CA TRP A 121 10.26 -20.82 1.12
C TRP A 121 10.34 -19.47 0.40
N ALA A 122 11.14 -19.37 -0.66
CA ALA A 122 11.28 -18.14 -1.43
C ALA A 122 9.95 -17.65 -2.02
N PRO A 123 9.21 -18.45 -2.82
CA PRO A 123 7.91 -18.03 -3.35
C PRO A 123 6.85 -17.83 -2.27
N ILE A 124 6.88 -18.60 -1.18
CA ILE A 124 5.94 -18.45 -0.07
C ILE A 124 6.14 -17.09 0.61
N LEU A 125 7.38 -16.75 0.97
CA LEU A 125 7.70 -15.45 1.58
C LEU A 125 7.39 -14.28 0.65
N LEU A 126 7.67 -14.43 -0.65
CA LEU A 126 7.30 -13.43 -1.65
C LEU A 126 5.78 -13.18 -1.64
N CYS A 127 4.96 -14.22 -1.66
CA CYS A 127 3.50 -14.08 -1.61
C CYS A 127 3.03 -13.42 -0.31
N VAL A 128 3.59 -13.79 0.84
CA VAL A 128 3.24 -13.23 2.15
C VAL A 128 3.61 -11.74 2.22
N LEU A 129 4.82 -11.38 1.81
CA LEU A 129 5.26 -9.99 1.81
C LEU A 129 4.43 -9.14 0.83
N ARG A 130 4.14 -9.66 -0.34
CA ARG A 130 3.33 -8.97 -1.34
C ARG A 130 1.87 -8.82 -0.90
N PHE A 131 1.31 -9.83 -0.26
CA PHE A 131 -0.01 -9.75 0.34
C PHE A 131 -0.06 -8.68 1.44
N GLY A 132 0.94 -8.66 2.34
CA GLY A 132 1.05 -7.66 3.39
C GLY A 132 1.19 -6.23 2.85
N ASP A 133 2.04 -6.03 1.84
CA ASP A 133 2.26 -4.77 1.15
C ASP A 133 0.95 -4.21 0.59
N GLN A 134 0.23 -5.01 -0.19
CA GLN A 134 -1.03 -4.60 -0.81
C GLN A 134 -2.19 -4.44 0.18
N ALA A 135 -2.22 -5.22 1.27
CA ALA A 135 -3.20 -5.04 2.32
C ALA A 135 -3.02 -3.68 3.03
N VAL A 136 -1.78 -3.26 3.23
CA VAL A 136 -1.43 -1.97 3.82
C VAL A 136 -1.73 -0.81 2.87
N GLU A 137 -1.52 -0.99 1.57
CA GLU A 137 -1.87 -0.01 0.52
C GLU A 137 -3.39 0.24 0.47
N GLY A 138 -4.20 -0.83 0.57
CA GLY A 138 -5.66 -0.74 0.70
C GLY A 138 -6.11 0.10 1.91
N LEU A 139 -5.34 0.10 3.01
CA LEU A 139 -5.57 0.96 4.16
C LEU A 139 -5.36 2.44 3.83
N GLY A 140 -4.28 2.78 3.11
CA GLY A 140 -3.94 4.15 2.73
C GLY A 140 -5.00 4.80 1.84
N THR A 141 -5.55 4.05 0.88
CA THR A 141 -6.62 4.51 -0.02
C THR A 141 -7.90 4.86 0.75
N VAL A 142 -8.35 4.00 1.65
CA VAL A 142 -9.56 4.26 2.46
C VAL A 142 -9.38 5.46 3.38
N ALA A 143 -8.21 5.63 3.99
CA ALA A 143 -7.92 6.76 4.86
C ALA A 143 -7.88 8.11 4.10
N GLY A 144 -7.56 8.08 2.80
CA GLY A 144 -7.51 9.25 1.92
C GLY A 144 -8.87 9.67 1.33
N GLU A 145 -9.78 8.73 1.12
CA GLU A 145 -11.06 8.97 0.43
C GLU A 145 -12.20 9.45 1.36
N LEU A 146 -12.09 9.24 2.67
CA LEU A 146 -13.14 9.68 3.59
C LEU A 146 -13.11 11.21 3.76
N PRO A 147 -14.24 11.91 3.54
CA PRO A 147 -14.32 13.35 3.73
C PRO A 147 -13.97 13.71 5.19
N ALA A 148 -13.21 14.78 5.37
CA ALA A 148 -12.92 15.34 6.68
C ALA A 148 -14.25 15.83 7.29
N GLN A 149 -14.78 15.09 8.25
CA GLN A 149 -15.89 15.54 9.10
C GLN A 149 -15.33 16.36 10.24
#